data_2e5502b139015c8b149d80f9aeaf22e8
#
_entry.id   2e5502b139015c8b149d80f9aeaf22e8
#
_cell.length_a   1.000
_cell.length_b   1.000
_cell.length_c   1.000
_cell.angle_alpha   90.00
_cell.angle_beta   90.00
_cell.angle_gamma   90.00
#
_symmetry.space_group_name_H-M   'P 1'
#
loop_
_entity.id
_entity.type
_entity.pdbx_description
1 polymer ?
#
loop_
_entity_poly.entity_id
_entity_poly.type
_entity_poly.pdbx_seq_one_letter_code
_entity_poly.pdbx_strand_id
1 'polypeptide(L)'
;MVKIEAIAVDVDGTITDGKRRVCHSALDALRKVEDAGIPVIIATGNISHFTYAVATLVGTTGGMICENGGVIYHDGYNDNRVIVLGDISKAQRAYDFLLEKFGEDIPFKIVEDSDARVSEICFYKNMDSDPLKELLEDFDVEVYDSGFALHLTDPEVDKGTGLVELAKLLDYNIENIMCIGDSENDIDFLRAGGFKVAVANACDELKEIADYVCEKKYGDGVAEAIDKFVFNE
;
A
#
# COMPACT_ATOMS: atom_id res chain seq x y z
N MET A 1 19.12 14.42 13.14
CA MET A 1 17.66 14.24 12.96
C MET A 1 17.43 13.95 11.49
N VAL A 2 16.66 12.94 11.17
CA VAL A 2 16.23 12.68 9.80
C VAL A 2 15.33 13.84 9.37
N LYS A 3 15.56 14.39 8.18
CA LYS A 3 14.69 15.42 7.61
C LYS A 3 13.50 14.69 6.97
N ILE A 4 12.29 14.92 7.44
CA ILE A 4 11.07 14.37 6.87
C ILE A 4 10.35 15.47 6.12
N GLU A 5 10.18 15.31 4.81
CA GLU A 5 9.51 16.25 3.90
C GLU A 5 8.15 15.75 3.42
N ALA A 6 7.92 14.43 3.51
CA ALA A 6 6.63 13.80 3.24
C ALA A 6 6.48 12.52 4.08
N ILE A 7 5.25 12.10 4.30
CA ILE A 7 4.93 10.79 4.90
C ILE A 7 4.19 9.98 3.86
N ALA A 8 4.59 8.72 3.71
CA ALA A 8 3.87 7.74 2.93
C ALA A 8 3.38 6.62 3.88
N VAL A 9 2.08 6.34 3.88
CA VAL A 9 1.46 5.46 4.87
C VAL A 9 0.52 4.46 4.22
N ASP A 10 0.64 3.19 4.64
CA ASP A 10 -0.31 2.15 4.28
C ASP A 10 -1.65 2.32 5.01
N VAL A 11 -2.69 1.64 4.54
CA VAL A 11 -4.07 1.74 5.05
C VAL A 11 -4.44 0.57 5.95
N ASP A 12 -4.50 -0.64 5.40
CA ASP A 12 -5.11 -1.80 6.05
C ASP A 12 -4.13 -2.46 7.04
N GLY A 13 -4.39 -2.31 8.34
CA GLY A 13 -3.50 -2.79 9.39
C GLY A 13 -2.46 -1.76 9.85
N THR A 14 -2.41 -0.61 9.19
CA THR A 14 -1.51 0.51 9.52
C THR A 14 -2.31 1.68 10.08
N ILE A 15 -3.12 2.39 9.28
CA ILE A 15 -4.02 3.44 9.80
C ILE A 15 -5.36 2.89 10.27
N THR A 16 -5.68 1.65 9.90
CA THR A 16 -6.88 0.94 10.35
C THR A 16 -6.54 -0.15 11.35
N ASP A 17 -7.52 -0.51 12.21
CA ASP A 17 -7.40 -1.64 13.13
C ASP A 17 -7.68 -2.99 12.43
N GLY A 18 -7.50 -4.10 13.16
CA GLY A 18 -7.76 -5.45 12.64
C GLY A 18 -9.22 -5.75 12.22
N LYS A 19 -10.11 -4.76 12.32
CA LYS A 19 -11.49 -4.79 11.80
C LYS A 19 -11.67 -3.81 10.64
N ARG A 20 -10.58 -3.28 10.10
CA ARG A 20 -10.55 -2.29 9.01
C ARG A 20 -11.27 -0.97 9.36
N ARG A 21 -11.28 -0.59 10.63
CA ARG A 21 -11.82 0.70 11.07
C ARG A 21 -10.66 1.68 11.23
N VAL A 22 -10.79 2.87 10.66
CA VAL A 22 -9.82 3.95 10.82
C VAL A 22 -9.60 4.28 12.30
N CYS A 23 -8.36 4.30 12.75
CA CYS A 23 -8.00 4.70 14.11
C CYS A 23 -8.03 6.24 14.21
N HIS A 24 -8.69 6.78 15.23
CA HIS A 24 -8.75 8.22 15.44
C HIS A 24 -7.37 8.82 15.66
N SER A 25 -6.47 8.11 16.34
CA SER A 25 -5.08 8.51 16.57
C SER A 25 -4.32 8.73 15.26
N ALA A 26 -4.46 7.80 14.28
CA ALA A 26 -3.86 7.98 12.96
C ALA A 26 -4.45 9.19 12.24
N LEU A 27 -5.78 9.32 12.25
CA LEU A 27 -6.47 10.43 11.58
C LEU A 27 -6.02 11.79 12.13
N ASP A 28 -5.95 11.92 13.44
CA ASP A 28 -5.53 13.17 14.11
C ASP A 28 -4.04 13.46 13.83
N ALA A 29 -3.16 12.44 13.87
CA ALA A 29 -1.74 12.59 13.61
C ALA A 29 -1.46 12.99 12.14
N LEU A 30 -2.10 12.33 11.18
CA LEU A 30 -1.92 12.63 9.75
C LEU A 30 -2.43 14.04 9.40
N ARG A 31 -3.55 14.48 9.97
CA ARG A 31 -4.03 15.85 9.81
C ARG A 31 -3.08 16.88 10.43
N LYS A 32 -2.54 16.60 11.62
CA LYS A 32 -1.52 17.46 12.26
C LYS A 32 -0.30 17.63 11.35
N VAL A 33 0.09 16.58 10.63
CA VAL A 33 1.20 16.61 9.66
C VAL A 33 0.87 17.47 8.44
N GLU A 34 -0.31 17.27 7.85
CA GLU A 34 -0.79 18.09 6.71
C GLU A 34 -0.94 19.57 7.10
N ASP A 35 -1.48 19.86 8.29
CA ASP A 35 -1.59 21.23 8.83
C ASP A 35 -0.22 21.88 9.06
N ALA A 36 0.82 21.07 9.29
CA ALA A 36 2.21 21.54 9.40
C ALA A 36 2.88 21.73 8.01
N GLY A 37 2.17 21.44 6.91
CA GLY A 37 2.66 21.60 5.54
C GLY A 37 3.54 20.44 5.05
N ILE A 38 3.46 19.29 5.70
CA ILE A 38 4.14 18.06 5.29
C ILE A 38 3.10 17.18 4.59
N PRO A 39 3.22 16.92 3.27
CA PRO A 39 2.24 16.15 2.53
C PRO A 39 2.24 14.68 2.95
N VAL A 40 1.05 14.08 2.98
CA VAL A 40 0.84 12.67 3.26
C VAL A 40 0.42 11.94 1.98
N ILE A 41 1.12 10.86 1.67
CA ILE A 41 0.85 9.94 0.56
C ILE A 41 0.12 8.73 1.14
N ILE A 42 -1.03 8.37 0.58
CA ILE A 42 -1.71 7.12 0.92
C ILE A 42 -1.25 6.02 -0.04
N ALA A 43 -0.76 4.89 0.49
CA ALA A 43 -0.32 3.74 -0.30
C ALA A 43 -1.08 2.47 0.12
N THR A 44 -1.72 1.77 -0.82
CA THR A 44 -2.57 0.62 -0.50
C THR A 44 -2.73 -0.35 -1.67
N GLY A 45 -3.06 -1.62 -1.38
CA GLY A 45 -3.53 -2.59 -2.37
C GLY A 45 -4.99 -2.39 -2.80
N ASN A 46 -5.69 -1.39 -2.27
CA ASN A 46 -7.06 -1.11 -2.67
C ASN A 46 -7.11 -0.32 -4.00
N ILE A 47 -8.30 -0.36 -4.63
CA ILE A 47 -8.56 0.39 -5.88
C ILE A 47 -8.51 1.90 -5.66
N SER A 48 -8.30 2.61 -6.74
CA SER A 48 -8.18 4.06 -6.77
C SER A 48 -9.37 4.81 -6.17
N HIS A 49 -10.60 4.35 -6.41
CA HIS A 49 -11.80 5.00 -5.87
C HIS A 49 -11.90 4.92 -4.34
N PHE A 50 -11.51 3.77 -3.77
CA PHE A 50 -11.42 3.61 -2.33
C PHE A 50 -10.34 4.52 -1.74
N THR A 51 -9.16 4.49 -2.35
CA THR A 51 -8.00 5.29 -1.91
C THR A 51 -8.31 6.79 -1.95
N TYR A 52 -8.98 7.25 -3.00
CA TYR A 52 -9.45 8.64 -3.12
C TYR A 52 -10.41 9.03 -2.00
N ALA A 53 -11.35 8.14 -1.64
CA ALA A 53 -12.26 8.40 -0.53
C ALA A 53 -11.50 8.49 0.81
N VAL A 54 -10.54 7.61 1.05
CA VAL A 54 -9.67 7.66 2.25
C VAL A 54 -8.87 8.95 2.28
N ALA A 55 -8.14 9.27 1.20
CA ALA A 55 -7.33 10.49 1.08
C ALA A 55 -8.17 11.75 1.33
N THR A 56 -9.39 11.81 0.75
CA THR A 56 -10.32 12.92 0.95
C THR A 56 -10.77 13.05 2.40
N LEU A 57 -11.13 11.94 3.06
CA LEU A 57 -11.61 11.96 4.43
C LEU A 57 -10.50 12.23 5.45
N VAL A 58 -9.29 11.78 5.18
CA VAL A 58 -8.09 12.12 5.97
C VAL A 58 -7.68 13.56 5.71
N GLY A 59 -7.78 14.02 4.47
CA GLY A 59 -7.37 15.37 4.05
C GLY A 59 -5.93 15.41 3.54
N THR A 60 -5.44 14.33 2.90
CA THR A 60 -4.06 14.21 2.42
C THR A 60 -3.85 14.90 1.07
N THR A 61 -2.63 15.42 0.85
CA THR A 61 -2.27 16.18 -0.35
C THR A 61 -1.07 15.60 -1.12
N GLY A 62 -0.41 14.56 -0.58
CA GLY A 62 0.83 14.00 -1.12
C GLY A 62 0.67 13.07 -2.33
N GLY A 63 -0.57 12.87 -2.80
CA GLY A 63 -0.85 11.90 -3.86
C GLY A 63 -1.24 10.52 -3.31
N MET A 64 -1.42 9.55 -4.21
CA MET A 64 -1.90 8.21 -3.85
C MET A 64 -1.19 7.13 -4.66
N ILE A 65 -0.96 5.99 -4.01
CA ILE A 65 -0.44 4.75 -4.59
C ILE A 65 -1.51 3.68 -4.35
N CYS A 66 -2.04 3.10 -5.42
CA CYS A 66 -3.15 2.17 -5.40
C CYS A 66 -2.76 0.85 -6.06
N GLU A 67 -3.55 -0.21 -5.84
CA GLU A 67 -3.36 -1.51 -6.46
C GLU A 67 -1.90 -1.98 -6.34
N ASN A 68 -1.35 -1.93 -5.10
CA ASN A 68 0.03 -2.31 -4.78
C ASN A 68 1.11 -1.62 -5.63
N GLY A 69 0.89 -0.37 -6.03
CA GLY A 69 1.84 0.40 -6.85
C GLY A 69 1.49 0.43 -8.32
N GLY A 70 0.58 -0.43 -8.78
CA GLY A 70 0.17 -0.50 -10.19
C GLY A 70 -0.53 0.74 -10.71
N VAL A 71 -1.06 1.58 -9.80
CA VAL A 71 -1.74 2.83 -10.15
C VAL A 71 -1.28 3.94 -9.23
N ILE A 72 -0.85 5.07 -9.78
CA ILE A 72 -0.51 6.26 -9.02
C ILE A 72 -1.35 7.46 -9.44
N TYR A 73 -1.62 8.33 -8.45
CA TYR A 73 -2.31 9.61 -8.65
C TYR A 73 -1.42 10.74 -8.16
N HIS A 74 -1.31 11.79 -8.96
CA HIS A 74 -0.71 13.04 -8.53
C HIS A 74 -1.65 14.22 -8.81
N ASP A 75 -1.47 15.34 -8.07
CA ASP A 75 -2.29 16.57 -8.15
C ASP A 75 -3.78 16.38 -7.79
N GLY A 76 -3.99 15.66 -6.78
CA GLY A 76 -5.05 15.47 -5.81
C GLY A 76 -6.45 15.93 -6.08
N TYR A 77 -6.89 16.90 -6.74
CA TYR A 77 -8.29 17.30 -6.79
C TYR A 77 -8.74 17.95 -8.12
N ASN A 78 -7.84 18.47 -8.95
CA ASN A 78 -8.23 19.29 -10.07
C ASN A 78 -7.77 18.81 -11.46
N ASP A 79 -6.86 17.87 -11.52
CA ASP A 79 -6.38 17.31 -12.80
C ASP A 79 -5.99 15.84 -12.55
N ASN A 80 -6.99 14.97 -12.44
CA ASN A 80 -6.85 13.55 -12.13
C ASN A 80 -5.87 12.86 -13.08
N ARG A 81 -4.57 13.04 -12.83
CA ARG A 81 -3.54 12.32 -13.56
C ARG A 81 -3.37 10.96 -12.92
N VAL A 82 -4.14 10.03 -13.44
CA VAL A 82 -4.00 8.60 -13.18
C VAL A 82 -2.92 8.07 -14.09
N ILE A 83 -1.91 7.45 -13.52
CA ILE A 83 -0.88 6.74 -14.27
C ILE A 83 -0.94 5.27 -13.87
N VAL A 84 -1.16 4.41 -14.86
CA VAL A 84 -1.12 2.96 -14.69
C VAL A 84 0.29 2.50 -15.02
N LEU A 85 0.95 1.89 -14.04
CA LEU A 85 2.32 1.37 -14.15
C LEU A 85 2.31 -0.13 -14.43
N GLY A 86 1.38 -0.88 -13.82
CA GLY A 86 1.29 -2.34 -13.97
C GLY A 86 0.59 -2.77 -15.26
N ASP A 87 1.03 -3.91 -15.81
CA ASP A 87 0.40 -4.57 -16.95
C ASP A 87 -0.59 -5.64 -16.48
N ILE A 88 -1.87 -5.32 -16.40
CA ILE A 88 -2.94 -6.25 -16.01
C ILE A 88 -2.99 -7.50 -16.91
N SER A 89 -2.47 -7.45 -18.15
CA SER A 89 -2.50 -8.60 -19.05
C SER A 89 -1.70 -9.78 -18.53
N LYS A 90 -0.68 -9.54 -17.67
CA LYS A 90 0.09 -10.58 -16.99
C LYS A 90 -0.81 -11.34 -16.01
N ALA A 91 -1.49 -10.61 -15.11
CA ALA A 91 -2.44 -11.17 -14.16
C ALA A 91 -3.63 -11.85 -14.87
N GLN A 92 -4.13 -11.28 -15.96
CA GLN A 92 -5.23 -11.87 -16.75
C GLN A 92 -4.85 -13.22 -17.33
N ARG A 93 -3.65 -13.39 -17.89
CA ARG A 93 -3.18 -14.71 -18.41
C ARG A 93 -3.12 -15.77 -17.31
N ALA A 94 -2.64 -15.40 -16.13
CA ALA A 94 -2.61 -16.30 -14.98
C ALA A 94 -4.03 -16.67 -14.52
N TYR A 95 -4.94 -15.69 -14.46
CA TYR A 95 -6.33 -15.94 -14.10
C TYR A 95 -7.07 -16.81 -15.13
N ASP A 96 -6.86 -16.58 -16.43
CA ASP A 96 -7.46 -17.42 -17.50
C ASP A 96 -7.00 -18.87 -17.38
N PHE A 97 -5.74 -19.11 -17.03
CA PHE A 97 -5.23 -20.45 -16.74
C PHE A 97 -5.94 -21.09 -15.52
N LEU A 98 -6.18 -20.31 -14.45
CA LEU A 98 -6.92 -20.82 -13.29
C LEU A 98 -8.36 -21.20 -13.66
N LEU A 99 -9.01 -20.37 -14.49
CA LEU A 99 -10.35 -20.67 -15.01
C LEU A 99 -10.37 -21.92 -15.90
N GLU A 100 -9.39 -22.09 -16.78
CA GLU A 100 -9.27 -23.30 -17.62
C GLU A 100 -9.05 -24.56 -16.78
N LYS A 101 -8.22 -24.46 -15.75
CA LYS A 101 -7.85 -25.60 -14.89
C LYS A 101 -8.96 -26.04 -13.96
N PHE A 102 -9.71 -25.11 -13.37
CA PHE A 102 -10.69 -25.39 -12.31
C PHE A 102 -12.15 -25.17 -12.73
N GLY A 103 -12.39 -24.42 -13.81
CA GLY A 103 -13.75 -24.09 -14.24
C GLY A 103 -14.54 -23.34 -13.16
N GLU A 104 -15.79 -23.78 -12.92
CA GLU A 104 -16.65 -23.22 -11.87
C GLU A 104 -16.21 -23.62 -10.44
N ASP A 105 -15.36 -24.64 -10.32
CA ASP A 105 -14.83 -25.13 -9.04
C ASP A 105 -13.54 -24.38 -8.61
N ILE A 106 -13.27 -23.20 -9.21
CA ILE A 106 -12.11 -22.39 -8.86
C ILE A 106 -12.09 -22.08 -7.36
N PRO A 107 -11.00 -22.42 -6.62
CA PRO A 107 -10.97 -22.25 -5.17
C PRO A 107 -10.76 -20.78 -4.75
N PHE A 108 -10.46 -19.91 -5.69
CA PHE A 108 -10.17 -18.48 -5.45
C PHE A 108 -11.37 -17.64 -5.88
N LYS A 109 -12.04 -17.01 -4.91
CA LYS A 109 -13.15 -16.09 -5.19
C LYS A 109 -12.62 -14.69 -5.46
N ILE A 110 -12.88 -14.18 -6.65
CA ILE A 110 -12.53 -12.81 -7.03
C ILE A 110 -13.28 -11.79 -6.14
N VAL A 111 -12.66 -10.69 -5.81
CA VAL A 111 -13.31 -9.62 -5.00
C VAL A 111 -14.35 -8.87 -5.83
N GLU A 112 -15.35 -8.27 -5.16
CA GLU A 112 -16.45 -7.58 -5.84
C GLU A 112 -16.00 -6.35 -6.63
N ASP A 113 -14.88 -5.71 -6.26
CA ASP A 113 -14.34 -4.52 -6.93
C ASP A 113 -13.36 -4.85 -8.07
N SER A 114 -13.27 -6.12 -8.47
CA SER A 114 -12.32 -6.58 -9.50
C SER A 114 -12.49 -5.86 -10.84
N ASP A 115 -13.72 -5.55 -11.23
CA ASP A 115 -14.00 -4.84 -12.48
C ASP A 115 -13.49 -3.38 -12.48
N ALA A 116 -13.17 -2.84 -11.30
CA ALA A 116 -12.62 -1.50 -11.14
C ALA A 116 -11.08 -1.48 -11.05
N ARG A 117 -10.43 -2.66 -10.99
CA ARG A 117 -8.97 -2.80 -11.02
C ARG A 117 -8.44 -2.70 -12.44
N VAL A 118 -7.33 -2.01 -12.60
CA VAL A 118 -6.74 -1.72 -13.92
C VAL A 118 -5.31 -2.21 -14.06
N SER A 119 -4.69 -2.71 -12.98
CA SER A 119 -3.30 -3.19 -12.96
C SER A 119 -3.09 -4.56 -12.34
N GLU A 120 -4.09 -5.09 -11.62
CA GLU A 120 -3.98 -6.36 -10.91
C GLU A 120 -5.31 -7.13 -10.88
N ILE A 121 -5.26 -8.43 -10.50
CA ILE A 121 -6.45 -9.23 -10.17
C ILE A 121 -6.37 -9.62 -8.70
N CYS A 122 -7.48 -9.51 -7.98
CA CYS A 122 -7.53 -9.69 -6.55
C CYS A 122 -8.57 -10.74 -6.15
N PHE A 123 -8.18 -11.64 -5.23
CA PHE A 123 -9.02 -12.69 -4.67
C PHE A 123 -9.22 -12.49 -3.18
N TYR A 124 -10.39 -12.89 -2.66
CA TYR A 124 -10.55 -13.02 -1.21
C TYR A 124 -9.55 -14.02 -0.64
N LYS A 125 -8.93 -13.68 0.49
CA LYS A 125 -8.06 -14.60 1.21
C LYS A 125 -8.89 -15.66 1.92
N ASN A 126 -9.08 -16.81 1.27
CA ASN A 126 -9.75 -17.99 1.82
C ASN A 126 -8.78 -19.15 2.07
N MET A 127 -7.51 -18.99 1.76
CA MET A 127 -6.41 -19.94 1.98
C MET A 127 -5.06 -19.23 2.05
N ASP A 128 -4.00 -19.96 2.36
CA ASP A 128 -2.62 -19.47 2.29
C ASP A 128 -2.20 -19.15 0.83
N SER A 129 -1.25 -18.24 0.66
CA SER A 129 -0.76 -17.81 -0.66
C SER A 129 0.11 -18.86 -1.35
N ASP A 130 0.80 -19.72 -0.61
CA ASP A 130 1.79 -20.68 -1.14
C ASP A 130 1.23 -21.59 -2.22
N PRO A 131 0.02 -22.22 -2.10
CA PRO A 131 -0.55 -23.02 -3.16
C PRO A 131 -0.82 -22.24 -4.45
N LEU A 132 -1.14 -20.96 -4.35
CA LEU A 132 -1.34 -20.10 -5.52
C LEU A 132 -0.01 -19.73 -6.15
N LYS A 133 1.01 -19.39 -5.34
CA LYS A 133 2.39 -19.11 -5.79
C LYS A 133 2.96 -20.32 -6.55
N GLU A 134 2.86 -21.52 -5.97
CA GLU A 134 3.31 -22.77 -6.62
C GLU A 134 2.57 -23.04 -7.95
N LEU A 135 1.26 -22.82 -7.96
CA LEU A 135 0.42 -23.04 -9.15
C LEU A 135 0.74 -22.09 -10.31
N LEU A 136 1.21 -20.90 -10.01
CA LEU A 136 1.51 -19.84 -10.97
C LEU A 136 3.02 -19.62 -11.19
N GLU A 137 3.88 -20.54 -10.74
CA GLU A 137 5.36 -20.40 -10.84
C GLU A 137 5.89 -20.18 -12.26
N ASP A 138 5.17 -20.69 -13.27
CA ASP A 138 5.51 -20.53 -14.69
C ASP A 138 4.94 -19.24 -15.33
N PHE A 139 4.20 -18.44 -14.55
CA PHE A 139 3.57 -17.21 -15.03
C PHE A 139 4.39 -16.00 -14.60
N ASP A 140 4.42 -14.97 -15.47
CA ASP A 140 5.04 -13.66 -15.18
C ASP A 140 4.09 -12.81 -14.31
N VAL A 141 3.88 -13.26 -13.07
CA VAL A 141 3.05 -12.59 -12.05
C VAL A 141 3.68 -12.73 -10.67
N GLU A 142 3.49 -11.73 -9.82
CA GLU A 142 3.76 -11.81 -8.40
C GLU A 142 2.45 -12.03 -7.63
N VAL A 143 2.53 -12.81 -6.55
CA VAL A 143 1.38 -13.08 -5.67
C VAL A 143 1.64 -12.46 -4.31
N TYR A 144 0.99 -11.34 -4.00
CA TYR A 144 1.05 -10.70 -2.69
C TYR A 144 -0.10 -11.13 -1.78
N ASP A 145 0.22 -11.33 -0.51
CA ASP A 145 -0.72 -11.54 0.57
C ASP A 145 -0.80 -10.27 1.44
N SER A 146 -1.90 -9.55 1.34
CA SER A 146 -2.14 -8.34 2.15
C SER A 146 -2.76 -8.66 3.53
N GLY A 147 -2.84 -9.95 3.92
CA GLY A 147 -3.55 -10.40 5.11
C GLY A 147 -5.08 -10.50 4.91
N PHE A 148 -5.65 -9.74 4.01
CA PHE A 148 -7.09 -9.68 3.71
C PHE A 148 -7.44 -10.25 2.33
N ALA A 149 -6.51 -10.12 1.38
CA ALA A 149 -6.68 -10.54 0.00
C ALA A 149 -5.38 -11.10 -0.58
N LEU A 150 -5.50 -11.90 -1.64
CA LEU A 150 -4.40 -12.35 -2.50
C LEU A 150 -4.46 -11.56 -3.80
N HIS A 151 -3.34 -10.97 -4.20
CA HIS A 151 -3.22 -10.11 -5.37
C HIS A 151 -2.32 -10.75 -6.41
N LEU A 152 -2.76 -10.84 -7.66
CA LEU A 152 -1.91 -11.16 -8.81
C LEU A 152 -1.49 -9.85 -9.46
N THR A 153 -0.21 -9.52 -9.36
CA THR A 153 0.33 -8.24 -9.84
C THR A 153 1.38 -8.46 -10.93
N ASP A 154 1.70 -7.40 -11.64
CA ASP A 154 2.88 -7.33 -12.48
C ASP A 154 4.14 -7.38 -11.60
N PRO A 155 5.09 -8.33 -11.79
CA PRO A 155 6.28 -8.45 -10.95
C PRO A 155 7.26 -7.28 -11.06
N GLU A 156 7.10 -6.41 -12.06
CA GLU A 156 7.89 -5.18 -12.19
C GLU A 156 7.34 -4.01 -11.37
N VAL A 157 6.19 -4.21 -10.67
CA VAL A 157 5.47 -3.16 -9.97
C VAL A 157 5.12 -3.59 -8.55
N ASP A 158 5.46 -2.74 -7.59
CA ASP A 158 5.15 -2.84 -6.18
C ASP A 158 4.90 -1.43 -5.58
N LYS A 159 4.52 -1.34 -4.31
CA LYS A 159 4.29 -0.05 -3.64
C LYS A 159 5.55 0.83 -3.62
N GLY A 160 6.75 0.24 -3.63
CA GLY A 160 8.02 0.98 -3.65
C GLY A 160 8.29 1.61 -5.00
N THR A 161 8.09 0.87 -6.10
CA THR A 161 8.18 1.40 -7.47
C THR A 161 7.15 2.51 -7.68
N GLY A 162 5.90 2.31 -7.20
CA GLY A 162 4.87 3.34 -7.19
C GLY A 162 5.30 4.61 -6.43
N LEU A 163 5.93 4.45 -5.25
CA LEU A 163 6.45 5.57 -4.48
C LEU A 163 7.57 6.32 -5.21
N VAL A 164 8.50 5.60 -5.82
CA VAL A 164 9.61 6.19 -6.60
C VAL A 164 9.06 7.04 -7.75
N GLU A 165 8.11 6.51 -8.52
CA GLU A 165 7.52 7.23 -9.64
C GLU A 165 6.70 8.45 -9.18
N LEU A 166 5.90 8.30 -8.12
CA LEU A 166 5.14 9.40 -7.55
C LEU A 166 6.06 10.51 -7.00
N ALA A 167 7.13 10.15 -6.29
CA ALA A 167 8.10 11.09 -5.76
C ALA A 167 8.78 11.91 -6.88
N LYS A 168 9.13 11.27 -8.00
CA LYS A 168 9.67 11.97 -9.18
C LYS A 168 8.67 12.97 -9.77
N LEU A 169 7.40 12.60 -9.88
CA LEU A 169 6.35 13.45 -10.45
C LEU A 169 6.05 14.68 -9.59
N LEU A 170 6.16 14.53 -8.26
CA LEU A 170 5.87 15.58 -7.29
C LEU A 170 7.12 16.35 -6.84
N ASP A 171 8.30 16.02 -7.40
CA ASP A 171 9.61 16.60 -7.02
C ASP A 171 9.93 16.43 -5.52
N TYR A 172 9.53 15.28 -4.93
CA TYR A 172 9.90 14.92 -3.58
C TYR A 172 11.25 14.21 -3.55
N ASN A 173 12.07 14.55 -2.55
CA ASN A 173 13.28 13.77 -2.29
C ASN A 173 12.92 12.50 -1.52
N ILE A 174 13.01 11.34 -2.20
CA ILE A 174 12.63 10.04 -1.64
C ILE A 174 13.37 9.72 -0.33
N GLU A 175 14.62 10.17 -0.18
CA GLU A 175 15.42 9.99 1.03
C GLU A 175 14.86 10.78 2.24
N ASN A 176 13.92 11.68 2.01
CA ASN A 176 13.24 12.48 3.04
C ASN A 176 11.77 12.03 3.24
N ILE A 177 11.36 10.91 2.65
CA ILE A 177 10.03 10.33 2.85
C ILE A 177 10.07 9.30 3.98
N MET A 178 9.23 9.47 4.99
CA MET A 178 8.97 8.46 6.02
C MET A 178 7.88 7.52 5.55
N CYS A 179 8.22 6.23 5.40
CA CYS A 179 7.27 5.19 5.01
C CYS A 179 6.83 4.40 6.24
N ILE A 180 5.51 4.17 6.38
CA ILE A 180 4.91 3.46 7.52
C ILE A 180 4.02 2.34 6.99
N GLY A 181 4.25 1.09 7.45
CA GLY A 181 3.51 -0.08 6.99
C GLY A 181 3.48 -1.22 8.01
N ASP A 182 2.80 -2.34 7.65
CA ASP A 182 2.65 -3.50 8.55
C ASP A 182 2.75 -4.87 7.88
N SER A 183 2.68 -5.00 6.58
CA SER A 183 2.56 -6.30 5.91
C SER A 183 3.60 -6.57 4.82
N GLU A 184 3.58 -7.77 4.23
CA GLU A 184 4.56 -8.23 3.24
C GLU A 184 4.66 -7.28 2.02
N ASN A 185 3.51 -6.77 1.53
CA ASN A 185 3.47 -5.85 0.42
C ASN A 185 4.01 -4.44 0.72
N ASP A 186 4.44 -4.18 1.98
CA ASP A 186 5.11 -2.94 2.38
C ASP A 186 6.64 -3.07 2.42
N ILE A 187 7.20 -4.24 2.17
CA ILE A 187 8.65 -4.46 2.25
C ILE A 187 9.38 -3.55 1.27
N ASP A 188 9.00 -3.59 -0.01
CA ASP A 188 9.64 -2.77 -1.03
C ASP A 188 9.24 -1.30 -0.92
N PHE A 189 8.05 -1.03 -0.42
CA PHE A 189 7.60 0.32 -0.05
C PHE A 189 8.49 0.96 1.02
N LEU A 190 8.78 0.25 2.11
CA LEU A 190 9.69 0.75 3.14
C LEU A 190 11.12 0.87 2.62
N ARG A 191 11.58 -0.09 1.82
CA ARG A 191 12.92 -0.05 1.20
C ARG A 191 13.13 1.16 0.30
N ALA A 192 12.08 1.59 -0.39
CA ALA A 192 12.14 2.75 -1.28
C ALA A 192 12.26 4.08 -0.54
N GLY A 193 11.65 4.20 0.64
CA GLY A 193 11.68 5.43 1.44
C GLY A 193 12.95 5.63 2.25
N GLY A 194 13.22 6.89 2.61
CA GLY A 194 14.43 7.26 3.36
C GLY A 194 14.36 6.96 4.86
N PHE A 195 13.17 6.85 5.45
CA PHE A 195 13.00 6.47 6.85
C PHE A 195 11.86 5.45 6.99
N LYS A 196 12.21 4.27 7.48
CA LYS A 196 11.37 3.07 7.48
C LYS A 196 10.77 2.84 8.85
N VAL A 197 9.45 2.80 8.92
CA VAL A 197 8.72 2.59 10.18
C VAL A 197 7.79 1.39 10.04
N ALA A 198 7.90 0.45 10.97
CA ALA A 198 6.98 -0.67 11.12
C ALA A 198 6.11 -0.46 12.37
N VAL A 199 4.79 -0.56 12.25
CA VAL A 199 3.91 -0.57 13.43
C VAL A 199 4.06 -1.88 14.21
N ALA A 200 3.68 -1.91 15.51
CA ALA A 200 3.94 -3.07 16.37
C ALA A 200 3.30 -4.39 15.90
N ASN A 201 2.21 -4.32 15.12
CA ASN A 201 1.54 -5.49 14.53
C ASN A 201 2.15 -5.93 13.19
N ALA A 202 3.19 -5.26 12.69
CA ALA A 202 3.82 -5.62 11.43
C ALA A 202 4.38 -7.05 11.43
N CYS A 203 4.51 -7.64 10.24
CA CYS A 203 5.19 -8.92 10.06
C CYS A 203 6.67 -8.82 10.47
N ASP A 204 7.28 -9.95 10.77
CA ASP A 204 8.64 -9.97 11.31
C ASP A 204 9.65 -9.50 10.25
N GLU A 205 9.44 -9.85 8.98
CA GLU A 205 10.28 -9.44 7.85
C GLU A 205 10.29 -7.91 7.68
N LEU A 206 9.15 -7.24 7.87
CA LEU A 206 9.07 -5.79 7.79
C LEU A 206 9.78 -5.12 8.96
N LYS A 207 9.65 -5.69 10.18
CA LYS A 207 10.35 -5.20 11.38
C LYS A 207 11.86 -5.31 11.24
N GLU A 208 12.37 -6.35 10.58
CA GLU A 208 13.81 -6.55 10.37
C GLU A 208 14.46 -5.45 9.53
N ILE A 209 13.73 -4.87 8.58
CA ILE A 209 14.24 -3.81 7.71
C ILE A 209 13.93 -2.39 8.19
N ALA A 210 13.07 -2.25 9.21
CA ALA A 210 12.64 -0.95 9.71
C ALA A 210 13.76 -0.23 10.49
N ASP A 211 13.88 1.10 10.28
CA ASP A 211 14.73 1.96 11.09
C ASP A 211 14.11 2.19 12.49
N TYR A 212 12.77 2.07 12.57
CA TYR A 212 12.03 2.15 13.82
C TYR A 212 10.84 1.20 13.82
N VAL A 213 10.72 0.40 14.87
CA VAL A 213 9.55 -0.42 15.17
C VAL A 213 8.78 0.23 16.31
N CYS A 214 7.53 0.61 16.06
CA CYS A 214 6.66 1.24 17.04
C CYS A 214 6.35 0.28 18.22
N GLU A 215 6.13 0.84 19.40
CA GLU A 215 5.64 0.09 20.55
C GLU A 215 4.13 -0.20 20.45
N LYS A 216 3.40 0.67 19.75
CA LYS A 216 1.95 0.60 19.57
C LYS A 216 1.58 0.00 18.22
N LYS A 217 0.38 -0.59 18.19
CA LYS A 217 -0.19 -1.21 16.98
C LYS A 217 -1.03 -0.22 16.19
N TYR A 218 -1.17 -0.50 14.89
CA TYR A 218 -2.12 0.20 14.04
C TYR A 218 -1.92 1.73 14.08
N GLY A 219 -3.02 2.49 13.99
CA GLY A 219 -2.98 3.94 14.01
C GLY A 219 -2.35 4.57 15.25
N ASP A 220 -2.32 3.88 16.39
CA ASP A 220 -1.60 4.36 17.58
C ASP A 220 -0.07 4.32 17.34
N GLY A 221 0.43 3.33 16.58
CA GLY A 221 1.83 3.27 16.13
C GLY A 221 2.15 4.36 15.12
N VAL A 222 1.23 4.64 14.18
CA VAL A 222 1.39 5.75 13.23
C VAL A 222 1.50 7.08 13.99
N ALA A 223 0.63 7.34 14.96
CA ALA A 223 0.68 8.54 15.78
C ALA A 223 1.99 8.63 16.58
N GLU A 224 2.43 7.51 17.18
CA GLU A 224 3.71 7.42 17.92
C GLU A 224 4.90 7.82 17.03
N ALA A 225 4.99 7.28 15.81
CA ALA A 225 6.09 7.59 14.91
C ALA A 225 6.07 9.07 14.48
N ILE A 226 4.90 9.60 14.16
CA ILE A 226 4.73 11.00 13.78
C ILE A 226 5.13 11.94 14.93
N ASP A 227 4.62 11.72 16.15
CA ASP A 227 4.94 12.56 17.30
C ASP A 227 6.44 12.53 17.57
N LYS A 228 7.07 11.37 17.52
CA LYS A 228 8.48 11.19 17.82
C LYS A 228 9.42 11.80 16.77
N PHE A 229 9.16 11.58 15.47
CA PHE A 229 10.12 11.91 14.41
C PHE A 229 9.79 13.18 13.64
N VAL A 230 8.53 13.63 13.65
CA VAL A 230 8.11 14.86 13.00
C VAL A 230 8.03 16.00 14.00
N PHE A 231 7.39 15.77 15.16
CA PHE A 231 7.16 16.85 16.14
C PHE A 231 8.13 16.83 17.33
N ASN A 232 8.91 15.76 17.53
CA ASN A 232 9.85 15.58 18.65
C ASN A 232 9.16 15.63 20.03
N GLU A 233 7.99 15.04 20.14
CA GLU A 233 7.14 14.97 21.35
C GLU A 233 7.28 13.62 22.08
#